data_3aa40c04e4d7938084ab75aec3fd9b4a
#
_entry.id   3aa40c04e4d7938084ab75aec3fd9b4a
#
_cell.length_a   1.000
_cell.length_b   1.000
_cell.length_c   1.000
_cell.angle_alpha   90.00
_cell.angle_beta   90.00
_cell.angle_gamma   90.00
#
_symmetry.space_group_name_H-M   'P 1'
#
loop_
_entity.id
_entity.type
_entity.pdbx_description
1 polymer ?
#
loop_
_entity_poly.entity_id
_entity_poly.type
_entity_poly.pdbx_seq_one_letter_code
_entity_poly.pdbx_strand_id
1 'polypeptide(L)'
;PTDERSLGAENYDGEGLATRRNDLIVSGSLNTFLHNSYTARRLGVISTGSAVRGVRSRPGVGMHAMQILPGDKTREELIRNVQNGIFVRGVNGLHSGVNPVSGDFSVGAYGHRIVEGSLGEPFREATIASTVQRMLLDIVEVGGDFEFLPGGTGMSSLVIAEIALSGS
;
A
#
# COMPACT_ATOMS: atom_id res chain seq x y z
N PRO A 1 -6.35 3.00 12.40
CA PRO A 1 -6.28 2.23 13.66
C PRO A 1 -7.64 2.09 14.37
N THR A 2 -8.62 2.92 14.01
CA THR A 2 -9.96 2.96 14.64
C THR A 2 -11.00 2.05 13.95
N ASP A 3 -10.65 1.33 12.91
CA ASP A 3 -11.54 0.38 12.24
C ASP A 3 -11.45 -0.98 12.96
N GLU A 4 -12.47 -1.33 13.73
CA GLU A 4 -12.52 -2.57 14.52
C GLU A 4 -12.47 -3.86 13.69
N ARG A 5 -12.70 -3.78 12.39
CA ARG A 5 -12.55 -4.92 11.46
C ARG A 5 -11.09 -5.26 11.18
N SER A 6 -10.17 -4.31 11.39
CA SER A 6 -8.74 -4.51 11.19
C SER A 6 -8.10 -5.18 12.40
N LEU A 7 -7.32 -6.23 12.19
CA LEU A 7 -6.49 -6.85 13.25
C LEU A 7 -5.40 -5.90 13.79
N GLY A 8 -5.10 -4.81 13.08
CA GLY A 8 -4.17 -3.75 13.52
C GLY A 8 -4.87 -2.59 14.23
N ALA A 9 -6.17 -2.70 14.54
CA ALA A 9 -6.87 -1.66 15.27
C ALA A 9 -6.40 -1.62 16.75
N GLU A 10 -6.03 -0.44 17.21
CA GLU A 10 -5.58 -0.20 18.59
C GLU A 10 -6.11 1.16 19.06
N ASN A 11 -6.57 1.22 20.30
CA ASN A 11 -7.10 2.46 20.89
C ASN A 11 -5.98 3.42 21.32
N TYR A 12 -4.79 2.88 21.61
CA TYR A 12 -3.63 3.64 22.07
C TYR A 12 -2.38 3.21 21.30
N ASP A 13 -1.53 4.16 21.02
CA ASP A 13 -0.25 3.92 20.37
C ASP A 13 0.83 3.44 21.35
N GLY A 14 2.04 3.18 20.87
CA GLY A 14 3.18 2.69 21.69
C GLY A 14 3.66 3.67 22.78
N GLU A 15 3.15 4.89 22.82
CA GLU A 15 3.40 5.90 23.88
C GLU A 15 2.18 6.09 24.79
N GLY A 16 1.08 5.37 24.56
CA GLY A 16 -0.17 5.49 25.31
C GLY A 16 -1.05 6.68 24.88
N LEU A 17 -0.76 7.29 23.75
CA LEU A 17 -1.61 8.32 23.17
C LEU A 17 -2.76 7.68 22.40
N ALA A 18 -3.95 8.30 22.47
CA ALA A 18 -5.09 7.84 21.68
C ALA A 18 -4.75 7.82 20.19
N THR A 19 -5.00 6.67 19.55
CA THR A 19 -4.90 6.54 18.10
C THR A 19 -6.04 7.26 17.41
N ARG A 20 -5.85 7.63 16.16
CA ARG A 20 -6.88 8.25 15.34
C ARG A 20 -6.65 7.98 13.86
N ARG A 21 -7.68 8.18 13.09
CA ARG A 21 -7.57 8.20 11.63
C ARG A 21 -6.67 9.36 11.19
N ASN A 22 -5.70 9.06 10.36
CA ASN A 22 -4.82 10.02 9.72
C ASN A 22 -4.91 9.81 8.21
N ASP A 23 -5.45 10.76 7.48
CA ASP A 23 -5.54 10.70 6.02
C ASP A 23 -4.18 11.13 5.44
N LEU A 24 -3.36 10.15 5.05
CA LEU A 24 -1.99 10.38 4.58
C LEU A 24 -1.96 10.95 3.17
N ILE A 25 -2.75 10.35 2.27
CA ILE A 25 -2.88 10.77 0.88
C ILE A 25 -4.37 11.02 0.61
N VAL A 26 -4.69 12.19 0.10
CA VAL A 26 -6.05 12.59 -0.25
C VAL A 26 -6.05 13.07 -1.71
N SER A 27 -6.83 12.42 -2.55
CA SER A 27 -6.94 12.76 -3.98
C SER A 27 -5.57 12.88 -4.67
N GLY A 28 -4.66 11.93 -4.40
CA GLY A 28 -3.31 11.88 -4.96
C GLY A 28 -2.29 12.83 -4.34
N SER A 29 -2.70 13.68 -3.38
CA SER A 29 -1.81 14.61 -2.69
C SER A 29 -1.43 14.11 -1.31
N LEU A 30 -0.13 14.17 -0.97
CA LEU A 30 0.35 13.88 0.38
C LEU A 30 -0.15 14.97 1.35
N ASN A 31 -1.00 14.58 2.28
CA ASN A 31 -1.65 15.48 3.22
C ASN A 31 -0.88 15.63 4.55
N THR A 32 -0.34 14.53 5.08
CA THR A 32 0.38 14.54 6.35
C THR A 32 1.37 13.39 6.44
N PHE A 33 2.27 13.49 7.42
CA PHE A 33 3.16 12.42 7.85
C PHE A 33 2.72 11.85 9.18
N LEU A 34 3.13 10.62 9.47
CA LEU A 34 2.96 10.02 10.78
C LEU A 34 4.01 10.56 11.76
N HIS A 35 3.58 10.81 12.99
CA HIS A 35 4.45 11.31 14.06
C HIS A 35 4.16 10.62 15.39
N ASN A 36 5.24 10.27 16.11
CA ASN A 36 5.20 10.05 17.54
C ASN A 36 5.43 11.37 18.30
N SER A 37 5.46 11.35 19.63
CA SER A 37 5.69 12.55 20.44
C SER A 37 7.05 13.20 20.18
N TYR A 38 8.08 12.41 19.91
CA TYR A 38 9.44 12.92 19.68
C TYR A 38 9.54 13.66 18.36
N THR A 39 9.09 13.05 17.26
CA THR A 39 9.15 13.67 15.92
C THR A 39 8.21 14.86 15.82
N ALA A 40 7.04 14.78 16.44
CA ALA A 40 6.09 15.89 16.51
C ALA A 40 6.69 17.13 17.18
N ARG A 41 7.31 16.95 18.35
CA ARG A 41 7.98 18.07 19.06
C ARG A 41 9.11 18.68 18.24
N ARG A 42 9.93 17.85 17.55
CA ARG A 42 11.02 18.35 16.73
C ARG A 42 10.57 19.23 15.55
N LEU A 43 9.39 18.94 15.02
CA LEU A 43 8.82 19.66 13.87
C LEU A 43 7.80 20.73 14.27
N GLY A 44 7.49 20.89 15.55
CA GLY A 44 6.49 21.85 16.03
C GLY A 44 5.05 21.51 15.63
N VAL A 45 4.75 20.19 15.44
CA VAL A 45 3.43 19.69 15.08
C VAL A 45 2.84 18.80 16.19
N ILE A 46 1.58 18.41 16.04
CA ILE A 46 0.91 17.51 17.00
C ILE A 46 1.22 16.06 16.63
N SER A 47 1.47 15.21 17.64
CA SER A 47 1.61 13.75 17.41
C SER A 47 0.36 13.19 16.73
N THR A 48 0.54 12.29 15.78
CA THR A 48 -0.56 11.61 15.07
C THR A 48 -1.07 10.36 15.80
N GLY A 49 -0.55 10.04 16.99
CA GLY A 49 -0.88 8.79 17.69
C GLY A 49 -0.37 7.58 16.91
N SER A 50 0.86 7.67 16.40
CA SER A 50 1.44 6.66 15.50
C SER A 50 2.77 6.13 16.03
N ALA A 51 2.94 6.11 17.36
CA ALA A 51 4.09 5.46 17.97
C ALA A 51 3.95 3.94 17.90
N VAL A 52 5.04 3.27 17.52
CA VAL A 52 5.16 1.80 17.58
C VAL A 52 6.36 1.44 18.43
N ARG A 53 6.23 0.41 19.26
CA ARG A 53 7.29 0.03 20.21
C ARG A 53 7.33 -1.48 20.43
N GLY A 54 8.50 -2.06 20.30
CA GLY A 54 8.77 -3.40 20.84
C GLY A 54 9.09 -3.35 22.32
N VAL A 55 9.09 -4.50 22.97
CA VAL A 55 9.30 -4.65 24.43
C VAL A 55 10.61 -4.03 24.90
N ARG A 56 11.65 -4.04 24.07
CA ARG A 56 13.01 -3.55 24.41
C ARG A 56 13.48 -2.38 23.56
N SER A 57 12.58 -1.75 22.79
CA SER A 57 12.95 -0.64 21.91
C SER A 57 12.36 0.69 22.37
N ARG A 58 13.00 1.79 21.95
CA ARG A 58 12.41 3.11 22.07
C ARG A 58 11.22 3.21 21.09
N PRO A 59 10.20 4.04 21.41
CA PRO A 59 9.12 4.28 20.47
C PRO A 59 9.64 4.83 19.14
N GLY A 60 9.28 4.16 18.03
CA GLY A 60 9.47 4.62 16.67
C GLY A 60 8.16 5.22 16.12
N VAL A 61 8.17 5.57 14.85
CA VAL A 61 6.96 5.94 14.11
C VAL A 61 6.57 4.78 13.20
N GLY A 62 5.29 4.42 13.20
CA GLY A 62 4.78 3.35 12.36
C GLY A 62 3.28 3.40 12.15
N MET A 63 2.79 2.47 11.34
CA MET A 63 1.37 2.31 11.08
C MET A 63 0.82 1.18 11.97
N HIS A 64 -0.34 1.40 12.58
CA HIS A 64 -1.09 0.34 13.27
C HIS A 64 -2.02 -0.41 12.32
N ALA A 65 -2.80 0.33 11.54
CA ALA A 65 -3.65 -0.21 10.49
C ALA A 65 -3.65 0.76 9.31
N MET A 66 -3.13 0.34 8.18
CA MET A 66 -3.17 1.12 6.95
C MET A 66 -4.31 0.65 6.07
N GLN A 67 -4.95 1.57 5.38
CA GLN A 67 -6.01 1.23 4.42
C GLN A 67 -5.86 2.08 3.15
N ILE A 68 -6.07 1.43 2.01
CA ILE A 68 -6.42 2.12 0.78
C ILE A 68 -7.93 2.01 0.68
N LEU A 69 -8.61 3.15 0.76
CA LEU A 69 -10.07 3.17 0.74
C LEU A 69 -10.59 2.68 -0.61
N PRO A 70 -11.71 1.93 -0.64
CA PRO A 70 -12.25 1.39 -1.88
C PRO A 70 -12.74 2.49 -2.83
N GLY A 71 -12.59 2.24 -4.12
CA GLY A 71 -13.28 2.93 -5.18
C GLY A 71 -14.64 2.29 -5.51
N ASP A 72 -15.22 2.68 -6.63
CA ASP A 72 -16.58 2.26 -7.00
C ASP A 72 -16.62 1.10 -8.01
N LYS A 73 -15.50 0.81 -8.70
CA LYS A 73 -15.46 -0.19 -9.77
C LYS A 73 -15.12 -1.59 -9.24
N THR A 74 -15.77 -2.58 -9.79
CA THR A 74 -15.41 -3.98 -9.55
C THR A 74 -14.05 -4.32 -10.18
N ARG A 75 -13.41 -5.40 -9.71
CA ARG A 75 -12.16 -5.90 -10.30
C ARG A 75 -12.31 -6.23 -11.79
N GLU A 76 -13.43 -6.78 -12.19
CA GLU A 76 -13.76 -7.10 -13.57
C GLU A 76 -13.88 -5.85 -14.45
N GLU A 77 -14.46 -4.78 -13.91
CA GLU A 77 -14.53 -3.49 -14.61
C GLU A 77 -13.15 -2.86 -14.75
N LEU A 78 -12.29 -2.94 -13.73
CA LEU A 78 -10.91 -2.47 -13.83
C LEU A 78 -10.14 -3.22 -14.93
N ILE A 79 -10.23 -4.56 -14.96
CA ILE A 79 -9.57 -5.38 -15.97
C ILE A 79 -10.06 -4.99 -17.38
N ARG A 80 -11.38 -4.83 -17.54
CA ARG A 80 -11.96 -4.40 -18.82
C ARG A 80 -11.46 -3.04 -19.27
N ASN A 81 -11.26 -2.09 -18.34
CA ASN A 81 -10.79 -0.74 -18.65
C ASN A 81 -9.32 -0.70 -19.04
N VAL A 82 -8.48 -1.58 -18.49
CA VAL A 82 -7.04 -1.65 -18.80
C VAL A 82 -6.77 -1.99 -20.25
N GLN A 83 -7.65 -2.73 -20.92
CA GLN A 83 -7.52 -3.19 -22.29
C GLN A 83 -6.31 -4.08 -22.55
N ASN A 84 -5.08 -3.58 -22.39
CA ASN A 84 -3.86 -4.36 -22.55
C ASN A 84 -2.90 -4.07 -21.40
N GLY A 85 -2.43 -5.12 -20.75
CA GLY A 85 -1.57 -4.99 -19.56
C GLY A 85 -1.32 -6.33 -18.86
N ILE A 86 -1.09 -6.24 -17.56
CA ILE A 86 -0.91 -7.43 -16.71
C ILE A 86 -1.79 -7.32 -15.46
N PHE A 87 -2.37 -8.43 -15.06
CA PHE A 87 -3.00 -8.61 -13.76
C PHE A 87 -2.04 -9.39 -12.85
N VAL A 88 -1.40 -8.68 -11.94
CA VAL A 88 -0.46 -9.27 -10.96
C VAL A 88 -1.26 -9.91 -9.84
N ARG A 89 -1.12 -11.23 -9.66
CA ARG A 89 -1.74 -11.99 -8.57
C ARG A 89 -0.86 -12.07 -7.34
N GLY A 90 0.42 -11.99 -7.53
CA GLY A 90 1.36 -12.03 -6.43
C GLY A 90 2.78 -11.69 -6.85
N VAL A 91 3.57 -11.38 -5.85
CA VAL A 91 4.98 -11.02 -6.01
C VAL A 91 5.87 -11.86 -5.10
N ASN A 92 7.12 -12.05 -5.50
CA ASN A 92 8.13 -12.78 -4.77
C ASN A 92 9.38 -11.93 -4.59
N GLY A 93 10.10 -12.14 -3.49
CA GLY A 93 11.38 -11.46 -3.27
C GLY A 93 11.28 -10.05 -2.70
N LEU A 94 10.16 -9.67 -2.07
CA LEU A 94 10.00 -8.36 -1.42
C LEU A 94 11.11 -8.02 -0.42
N HIS A 95 11.64 -9.02 0.28
CA HIS A 95 12.69 -8.83 1.29
C HIS A 95 14.04 -8.39 0.72
N SER A 96 14.28 -8.65 -0.57
CA SER A 96 15.53 -8.30 -1.26
C SER A 96 15.35 -7.34 -2.43
N GLY A 97 14.14 -7.27 -2.98
CA GLY A 97 13.81 -6.46 -4.15
C GLY A 97 13.23 -5.09 -3.84
N VAL A 98 13.13 -4.70 -2.57
CA VAL A 98 12.62 -3.39 -2.15
C VAL A 98 13.63 -2.69 -1.26
N ASN A 99 14.02 -1.49 -1.63
CA ASN A 99 14.85 -0.62 -0.80
C ASN A 99 13.95 0.42 -0.09
N PRO A 100 13.76 0.31 1.24
CA PRO A 100 12.88 1.23 1.96
C PRO A 100 13.40 2.67 2.05
N VAL A 101 14.67 2.92 1.73
CA VAL A 101 15.28 4.26 1.78
C VAL A 101 15.12 4.97 0.45
N SER A 102 15.49 4.34 -0.65
CA SER A 102 15.36 4.93 -2.00
C SER A 102 13.95 4.75 -2.59
N GLY A 103 13.23 3.74 -2.14
CA GLY A 103 11.95 3.35 -2.72
C GLY A 103 12.07 2.45 -3.94
N ASP A 104 13.29 2.02 -4.31
CA ASP A 104 13.47 1.11 -5.43
C ASP A 104 12.72 -0.20 -5.22
N PHE A 105 12.01 -0.63 -6.25
CA PHE A 105 11.16 -1.81 -6.25
C PHE A 105 11.47 -2.65 -7.49
N SER A 106 11.97 -3.86 -7.29
CA SER A 106 12.25 -4.82 -8.37
C SER A 106 12.04 -6.22 -7.83
N VAL A 107 10.93 -6.84 -8.19
CA VAL A 107 10.47 -8.11 -7.61
C VAL A 107 9.96 -9.07 -8.67
N GLY A 108 10.07 -10.36 -8.40
CA GLY A 108 9.41 -11.39 -9.20
C GLY A 108 7.90 -11.25 -9.11
N ALA A 109 7.20 -11.46 -10.23
CA ALA A 109 5.75 -11.39 -10.31
C ALA A 109 5.16 -12.56 -11.09
N TYR A 110 3.92 -12.90 -10.75
CA TYR A 110 3.11 -13.86 -11.49
C TYR A 110 1.67 -13.40 -11.56
N GLY A 111 0.97 -13.82 -12.59
CA GLY A 111 -0.41 -13.41 -12.82
C GLY A 111 -0.92 -13.78 -14.20
N HIS A 112 -1.68 -12.90 -14.81
CA HIS A 112 -2.25 -13.09 -16.15
C HIS A 112 -2.00 -11.85 -17.02
N ARG A 113 -1.81 -12.05 -18.31
CA ARG A 113 -1.89 -10.97 -19.28
C ARG A 113 -3.33 -10.47 -19.35
N ILE A 114 -3.50 -9.19 -19.61
CA ILE A 114 -4.80 -8.62 -20.00
C ILE A 114 -4.71 -8.30 -21.48
N VAL A 115 -5.64 -8.86 -22.25
CA VAL A 115 -5.72 -8.65 -23.70
C VAL A 115 -7.17 -8.26 -24.04
N GLU A 116 -7.34 -7.13 -24.68
CA GLU A 116 -8.67 -6.60 -25.05
C GLU A 116 -9.66 -6.59 -23.89
N GLY A 117 -9.19 -6.17 -22.69
CA GLY A 117 -10.02 -6.08 -21.49
C GLY A 117 -10.42 -7.41 -20.86
N SER A 118 -9.75 -8.51 -21.21
CA SER A 118 -10.01 -9.86 -20.67
C SER A 118 -8.74 -10.49 -20.16
N LEU A 119 -8.86 -11.36 -19.14
CA LEU A 119 -7.73 -12.15 -18.66
C LEU A 119 -7.32 -13.18 -19.72
N GLY A 120 -6.09 -13.07 -20.18
CA GLY A 120 -5.45 -13.98 -21.12
C GLY A 120 -4.54 -15.00 -20.44
N GLU A 121 -3.46 -15.37 -21.10
CA GLU A 121 -2.54 -16.40 -20.65
C GLU A 121 -1.86 -16.03 -19.32
N PRO A 122 -1.63 -17.02 -18.44
CA PRO A 122 -0.86 -16.79 -17.22
C PRO A 122 0.61 -16.54 -17.55
N PHE A 123 1.26 -15.69 -16.76
CA PHE A 123 2.70 -15.53 -16.78
C PHE A 123 3.31 -15.90 -15.42
N ARG A 124 4.54 -16.36 -15.44
CA ARG A 124 5.36 -16.66 -14.27
C ARG A 124 6.79 -16.19 -14.54
N GLU A 125 7.55 -16.04 -13.45
CA GLU A 125 8.99 -15.70 -13.53
C GLU A 125 9.27 -14.36 -14.26
N ALA A 126 8.29 -13.49 -14.34
CA ALA A 126 8.50 -12.13 -14.79
C ALA A 126 9.00 -11.25 -13.64
N THR A 127 9.72 -10.20 -13.96
CA THR A 127 10.15 -9.18 -13.00
C THR A 127 9.40 -7.89 -13.29
N ILE A 128 8.80 -7.30 -12.25
CA ILE A 128 8.25 -5.94 -12.31
C ILE A 128 9.18 -5.01 -11.54
N ALA A 129 9.42 -3.81 -12.11
CA ALA A 129 10.33 -2.83 -11.53
C ALA A 129 9.80 -1.40 -11.66
N SER A 130 9.99 -0.62 -10.60
CA SER A 130 9.66 0.80 -10.53
C SER A 130 10.30 1.41 -9.27
N THR A 131 9.79 2.53 -8.81
CA THR A 131 9.95 3.01 -7.44
C THR A 131 8.59 3.09 -6.77
N VAL A 132 8.54 2.94 -5.45
CA VAL A 132 7.30 3.06 -4.67
C VAL A 132 6.64 4.42 -4.91
N GLN A 133 7.45 5.48 -4.98
CA GLN A 133 6.96 6.83 -5.25
C GLN A 133 6.31 6.93 -6.63
N ARG A 134 6.94 6.36 -7.66
CA ARG A 134 6.40 6.37 -9.02
C ARG A 134 5.12 5.56 -9.10
N MET A 135 5.10 4.35 -8.50
CA MET A 135 3.89 3.52 -8.45
C MET A 135 2.71 4.26 -7.80
N LEU A 136 2.95 4.99 -6.70
CA LEU A 136 1.90 5.77 -6.04
C LEU A 136 1.37 6.92 -6.92
N LEU A 137 2.25 7.58 -7.67
CA LEU A 137 1.86 8.65 -8.61
C LEU A 137 1.10 8.12 -9.83
N ASP A 138 1.38 6.89 -10.23
CA ASP A 138 0.78 6.25 -11.41
C ASP A 138 -0.51 5.45 -11.08
N ILE A 139 -1.02 5.51 -9.85
CA ILE A 139 -2.33 4.96 -9.53
C ILE A 139 -3.39 5.79 -10.25
N VAL A 140 -4.10 5.17 -11.19
CA VAL A 140 -5.15 5.80 -11.98
C VAL A 140 -6.55 5.37 -11.56
N GLU A 141 -6.70 4.18 -10.98
CA GLU A 141 -7.97 3.68 -10.45
C GLU A 141 -7.77 2.82 -9.21
N VAL A 142 -8.78 2.81 -8.35
CA VAL A 142 -8.88 1.96 -7.15
C VAL A 142 -10.16 1.16 -7.24
N GLY A 143 -10.08 -0.14 -6.99
CA GLY A 143 -11.24 -1.03 -7.00
C GLY A 143 -12.11 -0.94 -5.75
N GLY A 144 -13.36 -1.38 -5.88
CA GLY A 144 -14.30 -1.53 -4.76
C GLY A 144 -14.18 -2.85 -4.01
N ASP A 145 -13.26 -3.71 -4.41
CA ASP A 145 -13.02 -5.05 -3.87
C ASP A 145 -12.14 -5.04 -2.60
N PHE A 146 -12.54 -4.22 -1.64
CA PHE A 146 -11.80 -4.01 -0.40
C PHE A 146 -11.77 -5.27 0.47
N GLU A 147 -10.59 -5.63 0.94
CA GLU A 147 -10.38 -6.72 1.88
C GLU A 147 -9.28 -6.39 2.91
N PHE A 148 -9.37 -7.00 4.08
CA PHE A 148 -8.29 -6.95 5.07
C PHE A 148 -7.31 -8.09 4.82
N LEU A 149 -6.04 -7.74 4.63
CA LEU A 149 -4.95 -8.71 4.54
C LEU A 149 -4.55 -9.21 5.94
N PRO A 150 -3.91 -10.38 6.03
CA PRO A 150 -3.27 -10.82 7.26
C PRO A 150 -2.31 -9.73 7.77
N GLY A 151 -2.48 -9.31 9.04
CA GLY A 151 -1.71 -8.18 9.62
C GLY A 151 -2.48 -6.87 9.69
N GLY A 152 -3.75 -6.84 9.26
CA GLY A 152 -4.65 -5.72 9.52
C GLY A 152 -4.59 -4.56 8.51
N THR A 153 -3.84 -4.72 7.41
CA THR A 153 -3.84 -3.76 6.31
C THR A 153 -5.07 -3.98 5.42
N GLY A 154 -5.83 -2.93 5.17
CA GLY A 154 -6.97 -2.96 4.25
C GLY A 154 -6.56 -2.51 2.84
N MET A 155 -6.85 -3.30 1.84
CA MET A 155 -6.44 -3.07 0.46
C MET A 155 -7.58 -3.32 -0.52
N SER A 156 -7.52 -2.61 -1.65
CA SER A 156 -8.33 -2.85 -2.84
C SER A 156 -7.41 -3.08 -4.04
N SER A 157 -7.94 -3.63 -5.12
CA SER A 157 -7.21 -3.69 -6.39
C SER A 157 -6.83 -2.28 -6.86
N LEU A 158 -5.63 -2.13 -7.38
CA LEU A 158 -5.12 -0.86 -7.91
C LEU A 158 -4.78 -1.01 -9.39
N VAL A 159 -5.09 0.00 -10.17
CA VAL A 159 -4.58 0.14 -11.54
C VAL A 159 -3.43 1.13 -11.52
N ILE A 160 -2.25 0.66 -11.90
CA ILE A 160 -1.04 1.45 -12.07
C ILE A 160 -0.83 1.63 -13.57
N ALA A 161 -0.74 2.88 -14.03
CA ALA A 161 -0.71 3.19 -15.45
C ALA A 161 0.51 2.60 -16.16
N GLU A 162 1.66 2.57 -15.49
CA GLU A 162 2.92 2.10 -16.09
C GLU A 162 3.81 1.39 -15.07
N ILE A 163 4.36 0.27 -15.47
CA ILE A 163 5.39 -0.44 -14.70
C ILE A 163 6.34 -1.16 -15.69
N ALA A 164 7.62 -1.15 -15.40
CA ALA A 164 8.57 -1.92 -16.20
C ALA A 164 8.35 -3.43 -15.96
N LEU A 165 8.24 -4.19 -17.04
CA LEU A 165 8.09 -5.65 -17.02
C LEU A 165 9.20 -6.29 -17.83
N SER A 166 9.90 -7.27 -17.27
CA SER A 166 10.89 -8.09 -17.95
C SER A 166 10.67 -9.57 -17.65
N GLY A 167 11.07 -10.43 -18.58
CA GLY A 167 10.76 -11.86 -18.54
C GLY A 167 9.52 -12.21 -19.34
N SER A 168 9.28 -13.49 -19.55
CA SER A 168 8.19 -14.04 -20.37
C SER A 168 7.28 -14.96 -19.56
#